data_fe1f089ddf7f8e9db3f896405940c518
#
_entry.id   fe1f089ddf7f8e9db3f896405940c518
#
_cell.length_a   1.000
_cell.length_b   1.000
_cell.length_c   1.000
_cell.angle_alpha   90.00
_cell.angle_beta   90.00
_cell.angle_gamma   90.00
#
_symmetry.space_group_name_H-M   'P 1'
#
loop_
_entity.id
_entity.type
_entity.pdbx_description
1 polymer ?
#
loop_
_entity_poly.entity_id
_entity_poly.type
_entity_poly.pdbx_seq_one_letter_code
_entity_poly.pdbx_strand_id
1 'polypeptide(L)'
;MQPSTVAVFCIAALALLLFLSGLYVSATRARFRILCAGADDPAHALTKAVRAHGNTAEYAAMLALLIYLLGQRSSAEWVSWVMMGVTASRYLLVMGVLASATLARPNPFRAVGALGTYVGGTVLALALLFAAA
;
A
#
# COMPACT_ATOMS: atom_id res chain seq x y z
N MET A 1 0.04 21.10 -8.69
CA MET A 1 0.61 21.01 -7.29
C MET A 1 2.11 20.79 -7.41
N GLN A 2 2.89 21.36 -6.47
CA GLN A 2 4.33 21.12 -6.49
C GLN A 2 4.63 19.64 -6.19
N PRO A 3 5.60 19.01 -6.88
CA PRO A 3 5.94 17.60 -6.68
C PRO A 3 6.28 17.25 -5.22
N SER A 4 6.95 18.14 -4.51
CA SER A 4 7.27 17.99 -3.07
C SER A 4 6.02 17.90 -2.19
N THR A 5 5.01 18.71 -2.47
CA THR A 5 3.73 18.69 -1.73
C THR A 5 2.99 17.37 -1.97
N VAL A 6 2.92 16.90 -3.22
CA VAL A 6 2.31 15.60 -3.57
C VAL A 6 3.03 14.46 -2.87
N ALA A 7 4.38 14.49 -2.87
CA ALA A 7 5.18 13.48 -2.20
C ALA A 7 4.87 13.39 -0.70
N VAL A 8 4.79 14.53 0.00
CA VAL A 8 4.46 14.57 1.44
C VAL A 8 3.09 13.93 1.71
N PHE A 9 2.06 14.29 0.92
CA PHE A 9 0.72 13.69 1.08
C PHE A 9 0.72 12.18 0.81
N CYS A 10 1.40 11.73 -0.24
CA CYS A 10 1.48 10.30 -0.55
C CYS A 10 2.22 9.52 0.55
N ILE A 11 3.33 10.04 1.06
CA ILE A 11 4.08 9.41 2.15
C ILE A 11 3.23 9.34 3.43
N ALA A 12 2.58 10.44 3.79
CA ALA A 12 1.69 10.48 4.96
C ALA A 12 0.53 9.48 4.81
N ALA A 13 -0.07 9.40 3.63
CA ALA A 13 -1.13 8.42 3.35
C ALA A 13 -0.62 6.98 3.48
N LEU A 14 0.54 6.64 2.91
CA LEU A 14 1.13 5.31 3.05
C LEU A 14 1.45 4.97 4.51
N ALA A 15 1.98 5.92 5.28
CA ALA A 15 2.24 5.74 6.70
C ALA A 15 0.94 5.49 7.48
N LEU A 16 -0.10 6.28 7.25
CA LEU A 16 -1.42 6.08 7.86
C LEU A 16 -1.98 4.70 7.52
N LEU A 17 -1.91 4.28 6.26
CA LEU A 17 -2.38 2.96 5.85
C LEU A 17 -1.64 1.84 6.60
N LEU A 18 -0.31 1.96 6.74
CA LEU A 18 0.52 0.99 7.44
C LEU A 18 0.16 0.90 8.93
N PHE A 19 0.16 2.03 9.62
CA PHE A 19 -0.07 2.03 11.08
C PHE A 19 -1.51 1.71 11.44
N LEU A 20 -2.50 2.23 10.70
CA LEU A 20 -3.91 1.91 10.95
C LEU A 20 -4.24 0.44 10.65
N SER A 21 -3.66 -0.14 9.60
CA SER A 21 -3.84 -1.58 9.34
C SER A 21 -3.18 -2.43 10.42
N GLY A 22 -2.03 -2.03 10.97
CA GLY A 22 -1.38 -2.69 12.11
C GLY A 22 -2.22 -2.62 13.39
N LEU A 23 -2.77 -1.43 13.68
CA LEU A 23 -3.71 -1.26 14.80
C LEU A 23 -4.95 -2.15 14.62
N TYR A 24 -5.47 -2.23 13.40
CA TYR A 24 -6.61 -3.10 13.10
C TYR A 24 -6.30 -4.58 13.31
N VAL A 25 -5.09 -5.05 12.96
CA VAL A 25 -4.63 -6.42 13.30
C VAL A 25 -4.64 -6.63 14.80
N SER A 26 -4.06 -5.69 15.57
CA SER A 26 -3.99 -5.79 17.03
C SER A 26 -5.38 -5.83 17.68
N ALA A 27 -6.28 -4.95 17.25
CA ALA A 27 -7.67 -4.93 17.73
C ALA A 27 -8.43 -6.22 17.38
N THR A 28 -8.20 -6.75 16.18
CA THR A 28 -8.83 -7.99 15.71
C THR A 28 -8.32 -9.19 16.51
N ARG A 29 -7.02 -9.25 16.80
CA ARG A 29 -6.41 -10.27 17.67
C ARG A 29 -7.02 -10.25 19.07
N ALA A 30 -7.13 -9.07 19.66
CA ALA A 30 -7.74 -8.93 20.99
C ALA A 30 -9.20 -9.40 20.99
N ARG A 31 -9.98 -9.04 19.96
CA ARG A 31 -11.37 -9.44 19.81
C ARG A 31 -11.56 -10.95 19.74
N PHE A 32 -10.71 -11.65 19.00
CA PHE A 32 -10.81 -13.10 18.81
C PHE A 32 -9.95 -13.90 19.80
N ARG A 33 -9.19 -13.24 20.68
CA ARG A 33 -8.26 -13.84 21.65
C ARG A 33 -7.19 -14.73 20.99
N ILE A 34 -6.74 -14.37 19.78
CA ILE A 34 -5.68 -15.05 19.03
C ILE A 34 -4.41 -14.20 19.12
N LEU A 35 -3.45 -14.61 19.96
CA LEU A 35 -2.27 -13.81 20.27
C LEU A 35 -1.19 -13.83 19.16
N CYS A 36 -1.05 -14.95 18.47
CA CYS A 36 -0.05 -15.11 17.40
C CYS A 36 -0.65 -15.81 16.18
N ALA A 37 0.06 -15.76 15.05
CA ALA A 37 -0.37 -16.27 13.75
C ALA A 37 -1.66 -15.60 13.21
N GLY A 38 -2.23 -16.14 12.15
CA GLY A 38 -3.56 -15.84 11.62
C GLY A 38 -4.51 -17.01 11.93
N ALA A 39 -5.77 -16.86 11.59
CA ALA A 39 -6.67 -18.00 11.51
C ALA A 39 -6.44 -18.72 10.17
N ASP A 40 -6.61 -20.05 10.15
CA ASP A 40 -6.41 -20.85 8.91
C ASP A 40 -7.51 -20.61 7.89
N ASP A 41 -8.68 -20.14 8.32
CA ASP A 41 -9.80 -19.83 7.43
C ASP A 41 -9.55 -18.53 6.64
N PRO A 42 -9.54 -18.60 5.29
CA PRO A 42 -9.38 -17.43 4.41
C PRO A 42 -10.55 -16.44 4.45
N ALA A 43 -11.68 -16.80 5.05
CA ALA A 43 -12.81 -15.91 5.29
C ALA A 43 -12.72 -15.18 6.63
N HIS A 44 -11.88 -15.66 7.56
CA HIS A 44 -11.77 -15.10 8.90
C HIS A 44 -11.25 -13.66 8.88
N ALA A 45 -11.83 -12.79 9.71
CA ALA A 45 -11.48 -11.38 9.78
C ALA A 45 -10.00 -11.13 10.11
N LEU A 46 -9.42 -11.93 11.02
CA LEU A 46 -8.00 -11.82 11.39
C LEU A 46 -7.08 -12.18 10.22
N THR A 47 -7.40 -13.22 9.46
CA THR A 47 -6.62 -13.61 8.26
C THR A 47 -6.58 -12.47 7.24
N LYS A 48 -7.72 -11.83 6.99
CA LYS A 48 -7.82 -10.67 6.11
C LYS A 48 -7.03 -9.47 6.64
N ALA A 49 -7.14 -9.17 7.94
CA ALA A 49 -6.41 -8.09 8.58
C ALA A 49 -4.89 -8.30 8.51
N VAL A 50 -4.40 -9.48 8.86
CA VAL A 50 -2.97 -9.84 8.80
C VAL A 50 -2.46 -9.76 7.36
N ARG A 51 -3.23 -10.25 6.38
CA ARG A 51 -2.83 -10.20 4.96
C ARG A 51 -2.80 -8.77 4.42
N ALA A 52 -3.77 -7.92 4.79
CA ALA A 52 -3.82 -6.52 4.39
C ALA A 52 -2.62 -5.74 4.95
N HIS A 53 -2.34 -5.90 6.26
CA HIS A 53 -1.21 -5.25 6.91
C HIS A 53 0.13 -5.76 6.40
N GLY A 54 0.33 -7.07 6.32
CA GLY A 54 1.58 -7.68 5.84
C GLY A 54 1.93 -7.21 4.43
N ASN A 55 0.98 -7.30 3.50
CA ASN A 55 1.19 -6.80 2.15
C ASN A 55 1.46 -5.28 2.10
N THR A 56 0.88 -4.49 3.01
CA THR A 56 1.19 -3.06 3.11
C THR A 56 2.61 -2.84 3.61
N ALA A 57 3.04 -3.57 4.63
CA ALA A 57 4.38 -3.46 5.19
C ALA A 57 5.48 -3.82 4.17
N GLU A 58 5.23 -4.79 3.30
CA GLU A 58 6.17 -5.20 2.24
C GLU A 58 6.49 -4.07 1.25
N TYR A 59 5.54 -3.19 0.93
CA TYR A 59 5.70 -2.21 -0.14
C TYR A 59 5.76 -0.75 0.35
N ALA A 60 5.11 -0.40 1.46
CA ALA A 60 4.92 0.99 1.87
C ALA A 60 6.24 1.72 2.12
N ALA A 61 7.21 1.06 2.76
CA ALA A 61 8.50 1.67 3.08
C ALA A 61 9.30 2.02 1.81
N MET A 62 9.39 1.08 0.86
CA MET A 62 10.11 1.31 -0.39
C MET A 62 9.41 2.35 -1.26
N LEU A 63 8.07 2.31 -1.35
CA LEU A 63 7.31 3.34 -2.07
C LEU A 63 7.51 4.72 -1.45
N ALA A 64 7.46 4.83 -0.12
CA ALA A 64 7.68 6.10 0.57
C ALA A 64 9.09 6.66 0.29
N LEU A 65 10.10 5.80 0.25
CA LEU A 65 11.48 6.19 -0.07
C LEU A 65 11.59 6.70 -1.52
N LEU A 66 11.03 5.96 -2.49
CA LEU A 66 11.03 6.37 -3.91
C LEU A 66 10.31 7.71 -4.09
N ILE A 67 9.13 7.86 -3.48
CA ILE A 67 8.33 9.07 -3.53
C ILE A 67 9.08 10.25 -2.88
N TYR A 68 9.75 10.03 -1.76
CA TYR A 68 10.55 11.05 -1.08
C TYR A 68 11.69 11.54 -1.98
N LEU A 69 12.50 10.62 -2.50
CA LEU A 69 13.66 10.96 -3.32
C LEU A 69 13.27 11.69 -4.61
N LEU A 70 12.18 11.28 -5.27
CA LEU A 70 11.66 11.96 -6.45
C LEU A 70 10.99 13.29 -6.11
N GLY A 71 10.33 13.40 -4.96
CA GLY A 71 9.72 14.65 -4.51
C GLY A 71 10.71 15.76 -4.16
N GLN A 72 11.96 15.41 -3.78
CA GLN A 72 13.04 16.35 -3.54
C GLN A 72 13.70 16.87 -4.84
N ARG A 73 13.43 16.25 -5.97
CA ARG A 73 13.96 16.62 -7.27
C ARG A 73 12.90 17.41 -8.04
N SER A 74 13.35 18.24 -9.02
CA SER A 74 12.44 18.88 -9.97
C SER A 74 11.89 17.84 -10.96
N SER A 75 10.98 16.99 -10.46
CA SER A 75 10.38 15.91 -11.23
C SER A 75 9.32 16.44 -12.20
N ALA A 76 9.20 15.82 -13.37
CA ALA A 76 8.14 16.12 -14.30
C ALA A 76 6.74 15.86 -13.68
N GLU A 77 5.74 16.58 -14.11
CA GLU A 77 4.38 16.53 -13.55
C GLU A 77 3.78 15.12 -13.55
N TRP A 78 4.07 14.33 -14.60
CA TRP A 78 3.59 12.95 -14.70
C TRP A 78 4.06 12.06 -13.55
N VAL A 79 5.24 12.33 -12.96
CA VAL A 79 5.76 11.58 -11.79
C VAL A 79 4.82 11.76 -10.58
N SER A 80 4.30 12.97 -10.38
CA SER A 80 3.32 13.24 -9.32
C SER A 80 2.03 12.44 -9.51
N TRP A 81 1.57 12.29 -10.75
CA TRP A 81 0.41 11.44 -11.06
C TRP A 81 0.67 9.97 -10.74
N VAL A 82 1.88 9.47 -11.03
CA VAL A 82 2.27 8.09 -10.67
C VAL A 82 2.34 7.92 -9.16
N MET A 83 2.89 8.89 -8.41
CA MET A 83 2.90 8.86 -6.93
C MET A 83 1.48 8.73 -6.35
N MET A 84 0.55 9.54 -6.84
CA MET A 84 -0.86 9.47 -6.41
C MET A 84 -1.50 8.16 -6.81
N GLY A 85 -1.28 7.71 -8.04
CA GLY A 85 -1.82 6.45 -8.56
C GLY A 85 -1.36 5.22 -7.78
N VAL A 86 -0.06 5.12 -7.48
CA VAL A 86 0.47 3.99 -6.70
C VAL A 86 -0.03 4.02 -5.25
N THR A 87 -0.15 5.21 -4.65
CA THR A 87 -0.71 5.37 -3.31
C THR A 87 -2.18 4.95 -3.29
N ALA A 88 -2.99 5.40 -4.24
CA ALA A 88 -4.39 4.98 -4.37
C ALA A 88 -4.52 3.46 -4.59
N SER A 89 -3.63 2.86 -5.37
CA SER A 89 -3.58 1.41 -5.62
C SER A 89 -3.35 0.62 -4.33
N ARG A 90 -2.54 1.14 -3.39
CA ARG A 90 -2.33 0.53 -2.08
C ARG A 90 -3.62 0.50 -1.25
N TYR A 91 -4.34 1.62 -1.21
CA TYR A 91 -5.65 1.69 -0.55
C TYR A 91 -6.66 0.75 -1.19
N LEU A 92 -6.74 0.74 -2.52
CA LEU A 92 -7.65 -0.13 -3.27
C LEU A 92 -7.40 -1.61 -2.95
N LEU A 93 -6.12 -2.04 -2.87
CA LEU A 93 -5.76 -3.40 -2.51
C LEU A 93 -6.20 -3.74 -1.09
N VAL A 94 -5.92 -2.88 -0.11
CA VAL A 94 -6.30 -3.11 1.29
C VAL A 94 -7.82 -3.19 1.43
N MET A 95 -8.55 -2.27 0.81
CA MET A 95 -10.01 -2.30 0.78
C MET A 95 -10.53 -3.59 0.13
N GLY A 96 -9.95 -3.99 -1.00
CA GLY A 96 -10.29 -5.23 -1.69
C GLY A 96 -10.03 -6.48 -0.85
N VAL A 97 -8.99 -6.50 -0.02
CA VAL A 97 -8.70 -7.58 0.93
C VAL A 97 -9.73 -7.62 2.05
N LEU A 98 -9.98 -6.48 2.70
CA LEU A 98 -10.85 -6.40 3.87
C LEU A 98 -12.32 -6.61 3.52
N ALA A 99 -12.78 -6.08 2.38
CA ALA A 99 -14.16 -6.20 1.91
C ALA A 99 -14.47 -7.55 1.25
N SER A 100 -13.46 -8.38 0.93
CA SER A 100 -13.70 -9.70 0.36
C SER A 100 -14.45 -10.61 1.33
N ALA A 101 -15.42 -11.38 0.84
CA ALA A 101 -16.06 -12.44 1.65
C ALA A 101 -15.02 -13.49 2.08
N THR A 102 -14.14 -13.88 1.15
CA THR A 102 -13.02 -14.82 1.40
C THR A 102 -11.81 -14.44 0.55
N LEU A 103 -10.60 -14.74 1.04
CA LEU A 103 -9.37 -14.59 0.27
C LEU A 103 -9.13 -15.72 -0.74
N ALA A 104 -9.87 -16.82 -0.63
CA ALA A 104 -9.77 -17.96 -1.55
C ALA A 104 -10.31 -17.67 -2.96
N ARG A 105 -11.12 -16.63 -3.12
CA ARG A 105 -11.68 -16.25 -4.42
C ARG A 105 -10.97 -15.01 -4.99
N PRO A 106 -10.83 -14.90 -6.31
CA PRO A 106 -10.31 -13.70 -6.94
C PRO A 106 -11.23 -12.50 -6.66
N ASN A 107 -10.61 -11.32 -6.51
CA ASN A 107 -11.33 -10.06 -6.31
C ASN A 107 -10.69 -8.99 -7.21
N PRO A 108 -11.47 -8.28 -8.05
CA PRO A 108 -10.93 -7.32 -9.02
C PRO A 108 -10.23 -6.14 -8.33
N PHE A 109 -10.71 -5.66 -7.19
CA PHE A 109 -10.06 -4.56 -6.46
C PHE A 109 -8.68 -4.97 -5.95
N ARG A 110 -8.53 -6.22 -5.49
CA ARG A 110 -7.23 -6.77 -5.08
C ARG A 110 -6.29 -6.88 -6.27
N ALA A 111 -6.78 -7.37 -7.42
CA ALA A 111 -5.97 -7.54 -8.62
C ALA A 111 -5.50 -6.19 -9.17
N VAL A 112 -6.42 -5.24 -9.33
CA VAL A 112 -6.11 -3.89 -9.83
C VAL A 112 -5.18 -3.14 -8.86
N GLY A 113 -5.43 -3.22 -7.55
CA GLY A 113 -4.57 -2.60 -6.55
C GLY A 113 -3.16 -3.19 -6.51
N ALA A 114 -3.02 -4.52 -6.68
CA ALA A 114 -1.71 -5.18 -6.78
C ALA A 114 -0.98 -4.77 -8.05
N LEU A 115 -1.65 -4.86 -9.21
CA LEU A 115 -1.06 -4.48 -10.50
C LEU A 115 -0.62 -3.01 -10.51
N GLY A 116 -1.48 -2.10 -10.03
CA GLY A 116 -1.15 -0.69 -9.94
C GLY A 116 0.04 -0.41 -9.02
N THR A 117 0.19 -1.18 -7.94
CA THR A 117 1.36 -1.10 -7.06
C THR A 117 2.63 -1.55 -7.78
N TYR A 118 2.60 -2.68 -8.50
CA TYR A 118 3.78 -3.20 -9.19
C TYR A 118 4.20 -2.30 -10.34
N VAL A 119 3.26 -1.92 -11.19
CA VAL A 119 3.53 -1.03 -12.34
C VAL A 119 3.99 0.34 -11.84
N GLY A 120 3.22 0.98 -10.95
CA GLY A 120 3.55 2.31 -10.44
C GLY A 120 4.88 2.33 -9.67
N GLY A 121 5.15 1.34 -8.83
CA GLY A 121 6.42 1.21 -8.13
C GLY A 121 7.61 1.04 -9.08
N THR A 122 7.47 0.20 -10.11
CA THR A 122 8.49 0.02 -11.15
C THR A 122 8.73 1.31 -11.92
N VAL A 123 7.68 2.02 -12.32
CA VAL A 123 7.81 3.32 -13.02
C VAL A 123 8.53 4.34 -12.15
N LEU A 124 8.21 4.44 -10.86
CA LEU A 124 8.92 5.35 -9.94
C LEU A 124 10.41 4.97 -9.78
N ALA A 125 10.70 3.67 -9.70
CA ALA A 125 12.09 3.20 -9.61
C ALA A 125 12.90 3.55 -10.87
N LEU A 126 12.33 3.34 -12.06
CA LEU A 126 12.94 3.72 -13.32
C LEU A 126 13.09 5.25 -13.45
N ALA A 127 12.06 6.01 -13.05
CA ALA A 127 12.14 7.47 -13.04
C ALA A 127 13.28 7.98 -12.14
N LEU A 128 13.49 7.35 -10.97
CA LEU A 128 14.60 7.69 -10.09
C LEU A 128 15.96 7.34 -10.71
N LEU A 129 16.06 6.17 -11.36
CA LEU A 129 17.28 5.76 -12.06
C LEU A 129 17.67 6.75 -13.16
N PHE A 130 16.73 7.13 -14.02
CA PHE A 130 16.99 8.09 -15.10
C PHE A 130 17.21 9.53 -14.63
N ALA A 131 16.68 9.89 -13.46
CA ALA A 131 16.95 11.19 -12.85
C ALA A 131 18.34 11.25 -12.16
N ALA A 132 19.03 10.13 -12.01
CA ALA A 132 20.36 10.04 -11.43
C ALA A 132 21.48 9.95 -12.48
N ALA A 133 21.12 9.65 -13.75
CA ALA A 133 22.02 9.63 -14.91
C ALA A 133 22.20 11.01 -15.52
#